data_84f9bf8f998c75f046d5880f99ed128b
#
_entry.id   84f9bf8f998c75f046d5880f99ed128b
#
_cell.length_a   1.000
_cell.length_b   1.000
_cell.length_c   1.000
_cell.angle_alpha   90.00
_cell.angle_beta   90.00
_cell.angle_gamma   90.00
#
_symmetry.space_group_name_H-M   'P 1'
#
loop_
_entity.id
_entity.type
_entity.pdbx_description
1 polymer ?
#
loop_
_entity_poly.entity_id
_entity_poly.type
_entity_poly.pdbx_seq_one_letter_code
_entity_poly.pdbx_strand_id
1 'polypeptide(L)'
;MRRGTSDRNVVIANKHLFGYQTFIHAIGDATGEMLMKTARNLTYLLCSAASLAAIGGAQAADLPLKAKAVEYVRVCSLYGAGFFYIPGTDTCIKLGGYLRVDATFNGGVHGQPAWSGDIGQQNRYADYFAARSRLAFTIDTRTQTEYGLVRTFGQADIQFSTLGNNTFNPNSLATNLGNNAQLLDSAGGGYVAVEYVFLQFAGFTFGKSASAYASPWQGFPGNNSSNLLGGQNTDTGVNNIQYTAQFGNGVSASIGLDDPTVWDRTSLYNLSTGLNAVGVTGNAYGGVQSPDVVGNVRIDQAWGLFQLSAAAHEVNGSYNILTASTAAPTNLSEISGHPETKWGGSVMAALNIKNIPTGAGDDLKIDASYAKGDTKNVIATSGTSPSFAMFGSSGRAYQSVGFGATTDAVYLPGTTNIELTEAFGVRGAYNHNWDPYWSTSLYGSASFVRYDGAAKAAYCATYVASNKLTAANTSADFSCNPNFNAYQVGLVTRWTPVKNLTFSAEVQYFRLDQNFSGTAVLTPAAPKPSTVYEFKDQNTVFLEFRAQRNF
;
A
#
# COMPACT_ATOMS: atom_id res chain seq x y z
N MET A 1 14.17 -24.11 -68.16
CA MET A 1 14.83 -25.46 -68.05
C MET A 1 14.43 -26.09 -66.72
N ARG A 2 13.76 -27.24 -66.84
CA ARG A 2 13.65 -28.40 -65.92
C ARG A 2 13.42 -28.11 -64.42
N ARG A 3 12.20 -28.38 -63.90
CA ARG A 3 11.65 -29.68 -63.42
C ARG A 3 12.29 -30.15 -62.09
N GLY A 4 11.40 -30.40 -61.14
CA GLY A 4 11.61 -31.25 -59.99
C GLY A 4 10.45 -31.19 -58.98
N THR A 5 9.40 -31.91 -59.32
CA THR A 5 8.32 -32.32 -58.40
C THR A 5 8.83 -33.29 -57.36
N SER A 6 8.30 -33.25 -56.14
CA SER A 6 8.02 -34.48 -55.40
C SER A 6 6.98 -34.25 -54.33
N ASP A 7 5.83 -34.87 -54.57
CA ASP A 7 4.79 -35.21 -53.59
C ASP A 7 5.38 -36.01 -52.41
N ARG A 8 5.01 -35.63 -51.20
CA ARG A 8 4.86 -36.52 -50.02
C ARG A 8 4.17 -35.74 -48.90
N ASN A 9 2.88 -35.73 -48.90
CA ASN A 9 2.09 -35.49 -47.67
C ASN A 9 0.65 -35.96 -47.89
N VAL A 10 0.42 -37.23 -47.88
CA VAL A 10 -0.86 -37.85 -47.52
C VAL A 10 -0.51 -39.28 -47.06
N VAL A 11 -0.35 -39.50 -45.81
CA VAL A 11 -0.65 -40.69 -45.00
C VAL A 11 -0.08 -40.46 -43.59
N ILE A 12 -0.72 -39.72 -42.72
CA ILE A 12 -0.71 -39.90 -41.26
C ILE A 12 -1.95 -39.18 -40.71
N ALA A 13 -3.12 -39.75 -40.90
CA ALA A 13 -4.33 -39.27 -40.24
C ALA A 13 -5.29 -40.40 -39.83
N ASN A 14 -4.79 -41.60 -39.54
CA ASN A 14 -5.71 -42.69 -39.13
C ASN A 14 -5.11 -43.68 -38.10
N LYS A 15 -4.21 -43.25 -37.23
CA LYS A 15 -3.72 -44.10 -36.13
C LYS A 15 -3.95 -43.51 -34.69
N HIS A 16 -4.62 -42.39 -34.56
CA HIS A 16 -4.88 -41.79 -33.24
C HIS A 16 -6.31 -41.99 -32.69
N LEU A 17 -7.22 -42.57 -33.43
CA LEU A 17 -8.58 -42.79 -32.92
C LEU A 17 -8.84 -44.15 -32.25
N PHE A 18 -7.94 -45.10 -32.36
CA PHE A 18 -8.11 -46.41 -31.69
C PHE A 18 -7.40 -46.50 -30.31
N GLY A 19 -6.59 -45.56 -29.96
CA GLY A 19 -5.90 -45.50 -28.67
C GLY A 19 -6.72 -44.89 -27.50
N TYR A 20 -7.73 -44.11 -27.83
CA TYR A 20 -8.47 -43.37 -26.79
C TYR A 20 -9.56 -44.17 -26.08
N GLN A 21 -10.15 -45.15 -26.74
CA GLN A 21 -11.18 -46.01 -26.09
C GLN A 21 -10.63 -47.10 -25.18
N THR A 22 -9.40 -47.55 -25.41
CA THR A 22 -8.74 -48.53 -24.53
C THR A 22 -8.13 -47.90 -23.27
N PHE A 23 -7.85 -46.58 -23.32
CA PHE A 23 -7.27 -45.86 -22.18
C PHE A 23 -8.30 -45.47 -21.11
N ILE A 24 -9.57 -45.26 -21.53
CA ILE A 24 -10.64 -44.88 -20.58
C ILE A 24 -11.13 -46.10 -19.80
N HIS A 25 -11.09 -47.33 -20.33
CA HIS A 25 -11.45 -48.55 -19.58
C HIS A 25 -10.37 -48.97 -18.60
N ALA A 26 -9.10 -48.73 -18.87
CA ALA A 26 -8.00 -49.06 -17.97
C ALA A 26 -7.89 -48.09 -16.77
N ILE A 27 -8.36 -46.84 -16.88
CA ILE A 27 -8.37 -45.88 -15.79
C ILE A 27 -9.55 -46.13 -14.82
N GLY A 28 -10.68 -46.62 -15.33
CA GLY A 28 -11.85 -46.97 -14.49
C GLY A 28 -11.60 -48.11 -13.51
N ASP A 29 -10.91 -49.14 -13.93
CA ASP A 29 -10.61 -50.30 -13.09
C ASP A 29 -9.46 -50.04 -12.09
N ALA A 30 -8.46 -49.23 -12.44
CA ALA A 30 -7.34 -48.88 -11.56
C ALA A 30 -7.76 -47.97 -10.41
N THR A 31 -8.72 -47.08 -10.62
CA THR A 31 -9.22 -46.16 -9.58
C THR A 31 -10.14 -46.84 -8.59
N GLY A 32 -10.91 -47.84 -8.99
CA GLY A 32 -11.75 -48.64 -8.11
C GLY A 32 -10.92 -49.53 -7.16
N GLU A 33 -9.86 -50.16 -7.65
CA GLU A 33 -8.97 -50.99 -6.86
C GLU A 33 -8.10 -50.20 -5.90
N MET A 34 -7.68 -48.98 -6.30
CA MET A 34 -6.91 -48.07 -5.45
C MET A 34 -7.73 -47.52 -4.29
N LEU A 35 -9.00 -47.16 -4.52
CA LEU A 35 -9.93 -46.69 -3.48
C LEU A 35 -10.25 -47.78 -2.46
N MET A 36 -10.43 -49.04 -2.85
CA MET A 36 -10.68 -50.14 -1.94
C MET A 36 -9.42 -50.53 -1.12
N LYS A 37 -8.23 -50.44 -1.70
CA LYS A 37 -6.97 -50.66 -0.96
C LYS A 37 -6.70 -49.55 0.05
N THR A 38 -7.02 -48.30 -0.28
CA THR A 38 -6.84 -47.14 0.61
C THR A 38 -7.82 -47.19 1.79
N ALA A 39 -9.08 -47.52 1.53
CA ALA A 39 -10.07 -47.67 2.60
C ALA A 39 -9.71 -48.83 3.56
N ARG A 40 -9.20 -49.95 3.06
CA ARG A 40 -8.78 -51.11 3.89
C ARG A 40 -7.52 -50.79 4.70
N ASN A 41 -6.59 -50.02 4.17
CA ASN A 41 -5.39 -49.60 4.91
C ASN A 41 -5.71 -48.53 5.97
N LEU A 42 -6.70 -47.64 5.74
CA LEU A 42 -7.16 -46.69 6.73
C LEU A 42 -7.85 -47.37 7.94
N THR A 43 -8.61 -48.47 7.68
CA THR A 43 -9.25 -49.25 8.73
C THR A 43 -8.21 -49.99 9.61
N TYR A 44 -7.13 -50.49 9.02
CA TYR A 44 -6.03 -51.10 9.80
C TYR A 44 -5.22 -50.08 10.60
N LEU A 45 -5.05 -48.84 10.11
CA LEU A 45 -4.39 -47.76 10.84
C LEU A 45 -5.24 -47.28 12.05
N LEU A 46 -6.55 -47.20 11.88
CA LEU A 46 -7.47 -46.84 12.98
C LEU A 46 -7.60 -47.94 14.05
N CYS A 47 -7.56 -49.21 13.66
CA CYS A 47 -7.55 -50.32 14.63
C CYS A 47 -6.22 -50.47 15.37
N SER A 48 -5.08 -50.13 14.75
CA SER A 48 -3.77 -50.16 15.43
C SER A 48 -3.56 -49.00 16.39
N ALA A 49 -4.19 -47.85 16.16
CA ALA A 49 -4.17 -46.70 17.08
C ALA A 49 -5.03 -46.95 18.34
N ALA A 50 -6.12 -47.70 18.20
CA ALA A 50 -6.99 -48.04 19.34
C ALA A 50 -6.38 -49.13 20.27
N SER A 51 -5.47 -49.99 19.77
CA SER A 51 -4.82 -51.02 20.57
C SER A 51 -3.59 -50.53 21.36
N LEU A 52 -3.06 -49.37 21.07
CA LEU A 52 -1.95 -48.73 21.82
C LEU A 52 -2.42 -47.89 23.02
N ALA A 53 -3.72 -47.65 23.15
CA ALA A 53 -4.29 -46.90 24.26
C ALA A 53 -4.64 -47.76 25.50
N ALA A 54 -4.48 -49.09 25.41
CA ALA A 54 -4.91 -50.02 26.46
C ALA A 54 -3.78 -50.65 27.31
N ILE A 55 -2.52 -50.24 27.09
CA ILE A 55 -1.40 -50.79 27.88
C ILE A 55 -0.63 -49.63 28.51
N GLY A 56 -0.95 -49.30 29.75
CA GLY A 56 -0.15 -48.33 30.49
C GLY A 56 -0.73 -47.91 31.81
N GLY A 57 -1.18 -48.84 32.62
CA GLY A 57 -1.23 -48.62 34.07
C GLY A 57 0.19 -48.61 34.62
N ALA A 58 0.95 -47.54 34.42
CA ALA A 58 2.20 -47.31 35.14
C ALA A 58 1.85 -46.74 36.51
N GLN A 59 2.14 -47.47 37.57
CA GLN A 59 2.14 -46.99 38.93
C GLN A 59 3.06 -45.77 39.01
N ALA A 60 2.49 -44.65 39.42
CA ALA A 60 3.27 -43.45 39.73
C ALA A 60 4.24 -43.80 40.85
N ALA A 61 5.51 -43.94 40.50
CA ALA A 61 6.57 -43.86 41.48
C ALA A 61 6.54 -42.43 42.07
N ASP A 62 6.51 -42.40 43.40
CA ASP A 62 6.55 -41.19 44.20
C ASP A 62 7.77 -40.33 43.76
N LEU A 63 7.51 -39.25 43.05
CA LEU A 63 8.56 -38.35 42.60
C LEU A 63 9.00 -37.49 43.78
N PRO A 64 10.26 -37.53 44.14
CA PRO A 64 10.77 -36.71 45.24
C PRO A 64 10.65 -35.24 44.90
N LEU A 65 10.04 -34.50 45.85
CA LEU A 65 10.11 -33.06 46.02
C LEU A 65 10.04 -32.22 44.71
N LYS A 66 8.93 -31.52 44.53
CA LYS A 66 8.82 -30.41 43.59
C LYS A 66 10.15 -29.65 43.58
N ALA A 67 10.98 -29.88 42.60
CA ALA A 67 12.09 -28.98 42.30
C ALA A 67 11.49 -27.61 42.19
N LYS A 68 11.93 -26.67 43.02
CA LYS A 68 11.55 -25.24 42.92
C LYS A 68 11.75 -24.86 41.48
N ALA A 69 10.66 -24.47 40.81
CA ALA A 69 10.73 -24.07 39.40
C ALA A 69 11.87 -23.06 39.27
N VAL A 70 12.91 -23.44 38.56
CA VAL A 70 14.02 -22.53 38.29
C VAL A 70 13.41 -21.47 37.37
N GLU A 71 13.24 -20.30 37.91
CA GLU A 71 12.71 -19.14 37.15
C GLU A 71 13.80 -18.71 36.18
N TYR A 72 13.83 -19.36 35.02
CA TYR A 72 14.83 -19.11 33.97
C TYR A 72 14.69 -17.70 33.34
N VAL A 73 13.55 -17.03 33.55
CA VAL A 73 13.26 -15.72 33.01
C VAL A 73 12.75 -14.82 34.13
N ARG A 74 13.51 -13.80 34.48
CA ARG A 74 13.10 -12.77 35.45
C ARG A 74 12.14 -11.80 34.77
N VAL A 75 10.90 -11.72 35.27
CA VAL A 75 9.88 -10.77 34.77
C VAL A 75 10.30 -9.34 35.10
N CYS A 76 10.18 -8.44 34.12
CA CYS A 76 10.39 -7.00 34.26
C CYS A 76 9.03 -6.29 34.35
N SER A 77 8.46 -6.17 35.53
CA SER A 77 7.12 -5.57 35.72
C SER A 77 7.09 -4.04 35.56
N LEU A 78 8.26 -3.37 35.62
CA LEU A 78 8.38 -1.92 35.57
C LEU A 78 7.77 -1.30 34.29
N TYR A 79 7.81 -2.01 33.16
CA TYR A 79 7.34 -1.52 31.86
C TYR A 79 6.05 -2.18 31.39
N GLY A 80 5.37 -2.94 32.27
CA GLY A 80 4.11 -3.60 31.99
C GLY A 80 4.25 -5.07 31.58
N ALA A 81 3.14 -5.69 31.22
CA ALA A 81 3.07 -7.10 30.91
C ALA A 81 3.87 -7.47 29.65
N GLY A 82 4.53 -8.63 29.67
CA GLY A 82 5.28 -9.21 28.56
C GLY A 82 6.75 -8.76 28.48
N PHE A 83 7.21 -7.89 29.40
CA PHE A 83 8.65 -7.59 29.51
C PHE A 83 9.36 -8.56 30.45
N PHE A 84 10.57 -8.96 30.07
CA PHE A 84 11.46 -9.77 30.87
C PHE A 84 12.90 -9.25 30.77
N TYR A 85 13.72 -9.49 31.80
CA TYR A 85 15.13 -9.07 31.79
C TYR A 85 15.93 -9.95 30.84
N ILE A 86 16.80 -9.32 30.03
CA ILE A 86 17.83 -10.05 29.30
C ILE A 86 18.84 -10.57 30.34
N PRO A 87 19.13 -11.91 30.38
CA PRO A 87 20.03 -12.48 31.37
C PRO A 87 21.38 -11.77 31.46
N GLY A 88 21.79 -11.42 32.69
CA GLY A 88 23.07 -10.73 32.95
C GLY A 88 23.05 -9.23 32.65
N THR A 89 21.89 -8.62 32.39
CA THR A 89 21.76 -7.17 32.13
C THR A 89 20.61 -6.55 32.93
N ASP A 90 20.58 -5.20 32.98
CA ASP A 90 19.46 -4.41 33.51
C ASP A 90 18.46 -4.00 32.41
N THR A 91 18.61 -4.54 31.21
CA THR A 91 17.75 -4.28 30.08
C THR A 91 16.54 -5.19 30.07
N CYS A 92 15.35 -4.62 29.99
CA CYS A 92 14.09 -5.33 29.76
C CYS A 92 13.81 -5.43 28.28
N ILE A 93 13.33 -6.59 27.82
CA ILE A 93 12.94 -6.85 26.43
C ILE A 93 11.53 -7.39 26.39
N LYS A 94 10.77 -6.94 25.37
CA LYS A 94 9.48 -7.53 24.98
C LYS A 94 9.53 -7.93 23.52
N LEU A 95 9.19 -9.18 23.24
CA LEU A 95 8.95 -9.70 21.91
C LEU A 95 7.46 -9.73 21.65
N GLY A 96 7.04 -9.41 20.44
CA GLY A 96 5.65 -9.41 20.05
C GLY A 96 5.49 -9.36 18.54
N GLY A 97 4.28 -9.14 18.11
CA GLY A 97 3.96 -9.05 16.70
C GLY A 97 2.59 -9.56 16.35
N TYR A 98 2.40 -9.90 15.09
CA TYR A 98 1.19 -10.53 14.59
C TYR A 98 1.47 -11.41 13.38
N LEU A 99 0.62 -12.42 13.21
CA LEU A 99 0.45 -13.12 11.95
C LEU A 99 -0.86 -12.64 11.33
N ARG A 100 -0.80 -12.28 10.03
CA ARG A 100 -1.92 -11.77 9.26
C ARG A 100 -2.01 -12.48 7.92
N VAL A 101 -3.22 -12.83 7.53
CA VAL A 101 -3.55 -13.33 6.20
C VAL A 101 -4.64 -12.43 5.62
N ASP A 102 -4.42 -11.93 4.41
CA ASP A 102 -5.38 -11.12 3.67
C ASP A 102 -5.72 -11.80 2.35
N ALA A 103 -6.97 -11.68 1.94
CA ALA A 103 -7.46 -12.03 0.61
C ALA A 103 -8.30 -10.86 0.09
N THR A 104 -7.90 -10.27 -1.03
CA THR A 104 -8.54 -9.10 -1.62
C THR A 104 -9.10 -9.46 -3.00
N PHE A 105 -10.32 -9.04 -3.28
CA PHE A 105 -10.99 -9.19 -4.57
C PHE A 105 -11.18 -7.82 -5.21
N ASN A 106 -10.79 -7.69 -6.47
CA ASN A 106 -10.81 -6.45 -7.25
C ASN A 106 -9.99 -5.32 -6.60
N GLY A 107 -8.85 -5.68 -6.03
CA GLY A 107 -7.93 -4.77 -5.35
C GLY A 107 -6.57 -5.42 -5.15
N GLY A 108 -5.60 -4.62 -4.72
CA GLY A 108 -4.26 -5.07 -4.39
C GLY A 108 -4.17 -5.71 -3.00
N VAL A 109 -3.04 -6.35 -2.71
CA VAL A 109 -2.77 -7.08 -1.45
C VAL A 109 -2.83 -6.23 -0.18
N HIS A 110 -2.82 -4.93 -0.30
CA HIS A 110 -2.94 -3.97 0.81
C HIS A 110 -4.33 -3.31 0.87
N GLY A 111 -5.37 -3.91 0.24
CA GLY A 111 -6.69 -3.29 0.12
C GLY A 111 -6.67 -2.07 -0.80
N GLN A 112 -5.77 -2.03 -1.77
CA GLN A 112 -5.70 -0.95 -2.74
C GLN A 112 -6.81 -1.12 -3.77
N PRO A 113 -7.69 -0.12 -3.98
CA PRO A 113 -8.68 -0.17 -5.03
C PRO A 113 -8.06 -0.34 -6.42
N ALA A 114 -8.83 -0.85 -7.37
CA ALA A 114 -8.44 -1.03 -8.77
C ALA A 114 -8.34 0.32 -9.51
N TRP A 115 -7.48 1.23 -9.05
CA TRP A 115 -7.35 2.62 -9.52
C TRP A 115 -6.13 2.91 -10.39
N SER A 116 -5.22 1.96 -10.53
CA SER A 116 -4.01 2.09 -11.37
C SER A 116 -3.46 0.72 -11.74
N GLY A 117 -2.41 0.68 -12.57
CA GLY A 117 -1.78 -0.55 -13.04
C GLY A 117 -2.71 -1.40 -13.91
N ASP A 118 -2.39 -2.68 -14.08
CA ASP A 118 -3.17 -3.60 -14.92
C ASP A 118 -4.61 -3.78 -14.44
N ILE A 119 -4.84 -3.79 -13.13
CA ILE A 119 -6.18 -3.90 -12.55
C ILE A 119 -7.04 -2.66 -12.85
N GLY A 120 -6.47 -1.45 -12.81
CA GLY A 120 -7.14 -0.22 -13.22
C GLY A 120 -7.42 -0.16 -14.72
N GLN A 121 -6.56 -0.77 -15.53
CA GLN A 121 -6.73 -0.87 -16.97
C GLN A 121 -7.79 -1.89 -17.39
N GLN A 122 -8.22 -2.79 -16.51
CA GLN A 122 -9.18 -3.85 -16.80
C GLN A 122 -8.78 -4.70 -18.04
N ASN A 123 -7.50 -5.06 -18.12
CA ASN A 123 -6.96 -5.91 -19.17
C ASN A 123 -6.85 -7.37 -18.68
N ARG A 124 -6.39 -8.28 -19.54
CA ARG A 124 -6.29 -9.71 -19.20
C ARG A 124 -5.14 -10.06 -18.24
N TYR A 125 -4.27 -9.12 -17.94
CA TYR A 125 -3.18 -9.27 -16.97
C TYR A 125 -3.58 -8.77 -15.57
N ALA A 126 -4.81 -8.24 -15.42
CA ALA A 126 -5.31 -7.80 -14.13
C ALA A 126 -5.56 -8.98 -13.20
N ASP A 127 -4.91 -8.97 -12.04
CA ASP A 127 -5.16 -9.90 -10.96
C ASP A 127 -6.37 -9.41 -10.15
N TYR A 128 -7.54 -10.04 -10.34
CA TYR A 128 -8.74 -9.71 -9.58
C TYR A 128 -8.80 -10.39 -8.21
N PHE A 129 -7.85 -11.25 -7.92
CA PHE A 129 -7.65 -11.87 -6.61
C PHE A 129 -6.20 -11.65 -6.19
N ALA A 130 -6.00 -11.14 -4.98
CA ALA A 130 -4.69 -10.98 -4.39
C ALA A 130 -4.68 -11.53 -2.97
N ALA A 131 -3.60 -12.17 -2.57
CA ALA A 131 -3.45 -12.76 -1.25
C ALA A 131 -2.11 -12.37 -0.62
N ARG A 132 -2.10 -12.26 0.70
CA ARG A 132 -0.91 -11.94 1.49
C ARG A 132 -0.88 -12.77 2.76
N SER A 133 0.30 -13.28 3.10
CA SER A 133 0.63 -13.81 4.42
C SER A 133 1.77 -12.99 5.00
N ARG A 134 1.59 -12.42 6.19
CA ARG A 134 2.55 -11.53 6.84
C ARG A 134 2.79 -11.97 8.28
N LEU A 135 4.05 -12.08 8.65
CA LEU A 135 4.51 -12.15 10.02
C LEU A 135 5.18 -10.82 10.37
N ALA A 136 4.54 -10.00 11.18
CA ALA A 136 5.18 -8.85 11.80
C ALA A 136 5.86 -9.30 13.08
N PHE A 137 7.12 -8.96 13.24
CA PHE A 137 7.90 -9.24 14.44
C PHE A 137 8.37 -7.93 15.07
N THR A 138 8.09 -7.76 16.37
CA THR A 138 8.47 -6.55 17.10
C THR A 138 9.41 -6.86 18.26
N ILE A 139 10.38 -5.97 18.46
CA ILE A 139 11.31 -5.98 19.58
C ILE A 139 11.23 -4.60 20.26
N ASP A 140 10.92 -4.56 21.55
CA ASP A 140 10.95 -3.33 22.39
C ASP A 140 11.91 -3.57 23.55
N THR A 141 13.03 -2.84 23.62
CA THR A 141 13.96 -2.90 24.74
C THR A 141 13.90 -1.62 25.55
N ARG A 142 14.03 -1.75 26.87
CA ARG A 142 14.00 -0.62 27.80
C ARG A 142 15.03 -0.79 28.90
N THR A 143 15.86 0.25 29.11
CA THR A 143 16.88 0.31 30.13
C THR A 143 16.74 1.60 30.88
N GLN A 144 16.60 1.53 32.21
CA GLN A 144 16.63 2.70 33.06
C GLN A 144 18.09 3.13 33.28
N THR A 145 18.37 4.41 33.05
CA THR A 145 19.68 5.00 33.30
C THR A 145 19.56 6.18 34.27
N GLU A 146 20.66 6.70 34.73
CA GLU A 146 20.71 7.91 35.57
C GLU A 146 20.19 9.18 34.85
N TYR A 147 20.22 9.18 33.51
CA TYR A 147 19.72 10.26 32.65
C TYR A 147 18.32 10.02 32.10
N GLY A 148 17.65 8.94 32.51
CA GLY A 148 16.32 8.58 32.08
C GLY A 148 16.22 7.26 31.33
N LEU A 149 15.07 7.01 30.74
CA LEU A 149 14.77 5.78 30.02
C LEU A 149 15.38 5.80 28.61
N VAL A 150 16.22 4.79 28.32
CA VAL A 150 16.62 4.45 26.94
C VAL A 150 15.68 3.36 26.44
N ARG A 151 15.04 3.58 25.30
CA ARG A 151 14.19 2.62 24.61
C ARG A 151 14.69 2.39 23.19
N THR A 152 14.74 1.13 22.75
CA THR A 152 14.85 0.80 21.32
C THR A 152 13.62 0.04 20.90
N PHE A 153 13.17 0.29 19.65
CA PHE A 153 12.04 -0.41 19.08
C PHE A 153 12.35 -0.79 17.63
N GLY A 154 12.02 -2.02 17.27
CA GLY A 154 12.09 -2.52 15.90
C GLY A 154 10.83 -3.27 15.52
N GLN A 155 10.38 -3.10 14.28
CA GLN A 155 9.34 -3.91 13.63
C GLN A 155 9.79 -4.26 12.22
N ALA A 156 9.81 -5.56 11.92
CA ALA A 156 10.02 -6.08 10.60
C ALA A 156 8.84 -6.97 10.19
N ASP A 157 8.37 -6.76 8.97
CA ASP A 157 7.26 -7.50 8.38
C ASP A 157 7.81 -8.48 7.33
N ILE A 158 7.84 -9.75 7.66
CA ILE A 158 8.19 -10.84 6.75
C ILE A 158 6.94 -11.20 5.97
N GLN A 159 6.96 -11.00 4.66
CA GLN A 159 5.75 -11.08 3.85
C GLN A 159 5.94 -11.92 2.60
N PHE A 160 4.96 -12.78 2.33
CA PHE A 160 4.72 -13.43 1.06
C PHE A 160 3.38 -12.95 0.51
N SER A 161 3.35 -12.50 -0.75
CA SER A 161 2.13 -11.94 -1.34
C SER A 161 2.08 -12.11 -2.85
N THR A 162 0.86 -12.16 -3.37
CA THR A 162 0.63 -11.85 -4.77
C THR A 162 1.06 -10.41 -5.00
N LEU A 163 2.06 -10.20 -5.85
CA LEU A 163 2.52 -8.86 -6.21
C LEU A 163 1.62 -8.31 -7.34
N GLY A 164 0.31 -8.25 -7.10
CA GLY A 164 -0.64 -7.61 -7.99
C GLY A 164 -0.34 -6.13 -8.17
N ASN A 165 -0.81 -5.51 -9.22
CA ASN A 165 -0.58 -4.14 -9.68
C ASN A 165 0.75 -3.88 -10.34
N ASN A 166 1.47 -4.90 -10.71
CA ASN A 166 2.71 -4.68 -11.40
C ASN A 166 2.43 -4.31 -12.84
N THR A 167 3.22 -3.39 -13.30
CA THR A 167 3.21 -2.98 -14.69
C THR A 167 3.58 -4.17 -15.56
N PHE A 168 2.65 -4.61 -16.37
CA PHE A 168 2.96 -5.51 -17.48
C PHE A 168 4.03 -4.86 -18.35
N ASN A 169 5.14 -5.55 -18.53
CA ASN A 169 6.16 -5.12 -19.45
C ASN A 169 6.07 -5.94 -20.74
N PRO A 170 5.46 -5.40 -21.82
CA PRO A 170 5.29 -6.12 -23.07
C PRO A 170 6.60 -6.49 -23.74
N ASN A 171 7.70 -5.82 -23.40
CA ASN A 171 9.04 -6.12 -23.94
C ASN A 171 9.71 -7.33 -23.29
N SER A 172 9.13 -7.86 -22.21
CA SER A 172 9.63 -9.04 -21.51
C SER A 172 8.64 -10.20 -21.51
N LEU A 173 7.82 -10.30 -22.53
CA LEU A 173 6.80 -11.35 -22.73
C LEU A 173 7.32 -12.78 -22.53
N ALA A 174 8.59 -13.02 -22.83
CA ALA A 174 9.20 -14.34 -22.67
C ALA A 174 9.54 -14.69 -21.22
N THR A 175 9.62 -13.69 -20.34
CA THR A 175 10.03 -13.85 -18.94
C THR A 175 8.96 -13.41 -17.95
N ASN A 176 7.88 -12.81 -18.44
CA ASN A 176 6.84 -12.21 -17.62
C ASN A 176 5.48 -12.75 -17.97
N LEU A 177 5.19 -13.86 -17.46
CA LEU A 177 3.84 -14.27 -17.24
C LEU A 177 3.36 -13.66 -15.92
N GLY A 178 2.97 -12.39 -15.97
CA GLY A 178 2.72 -11.61 -14.78
C GLY A 178 4.01 -11.23 -14.07
N ASN A 179 4.14 -10.02 -13.67
CA ASN A 179 5.32 -9.40 -13.08
C ASN A 179 5.85 -10.02 -11.79
N ASN A 180 5.29 -11.13 -11.38
CA ASN A 180 5.49 -11.72 -10.08
C ASN A 180 6.19 -13.06 -10.15
N ALA A 181 6.51 -13.51 -11.35
CA ALA A 181 7.26 -14.73 -11.60
C ALA A 181 8.54 -14.80 -10.74
N GLN A 182 9.20 -13.69 -10.54
CA GLN A 182 10.42 -13.63 -9.76
C GLN A 182 10.29 -14.01 -8.29
N LEU A 183 9.12 -13.79 -7.68
CA LEU A 183 8.87 -14.18 -6.29
C LEU A 183 8.07 -15.46 -6.17
N LEU A 184 7.19 -15.72 -7.13
CA LEU A 184 6.18 -16.78 -7.05
C LEU A 184 6.67 -18.11 -7.63
N ASP A 185 7.66 -18.09 -8.50
CA ASP A 185 8.26 -19.30 -9.07
C ASP A 185 9.23 -20.00 -8.11
N SER A 186 9.54 -19.37 -6.98
CA SER A 186 10.41 -19.95 -5.96
C SER A 186 9.60 -20.27 -4.70
N ALA A 187 9.51 -21.53 -4.34
CA ALA A 187 8.92 -21.95 -3.07
C ALA A 187 9.64 -21.24 -1.91
N GLY A 188 8.89 -20.57 -1.03
CA GLY A 188 9.43 -19.78 0.09
C GLY A 188 9.93 -18.38 -0.29
N GLY A 189 9.71 -17.92 -1.51
CA GLY A 189 9.97 -16.53 -1.91
C GLY A 189 9.11 -15.54 -1.13
N GLY A 190 9.68 -14.38 -0.83
CA GLY A 190 9.02 -13.30 -0.12
C GLY A 190 9.95 -12.11 0.07
N TYR A 191 9.50 -11.10 0.81
CA TYR A 191 10.34 -9.95 1.14
C TYR A 191 10.16 -9.52 2.61
N VAL A 192 11.12 -8.73 3.09
CA VAL A 192 11.07 -8.12 4.43
C VAL A 192 10.91 -6.62 4.27
N ALA A 193 9.86 -6.08 4.88
CA ALA A 193 9.68 -4.64 5.02
C ALA A 193 10.07 -4.22 6.44
N VAL A 194 10.90 -3.20 6.56
CA VAL A 194 11.24 -2.58 7.84
C VAL A 194 10.26 -1.44 8.09
N GLU A 195 9.33 -1.63 9.03
CA GLU A 195 8.30 -0.63 9.34
C GLU A 195 8.82 0.42 10.29
N TYR A 196 9.47 0.01 11.40
CA TYR A 196 10.02 0.89 12.42
C TYR A 196 11.37 0.38 12.90
N VAL A 197 12.33 1.27 13.06
CA VAL A 197 13.61 1.05 13.75
C VAL A 197 14.05 2.36 14.35
N PHE A 198 13.90 2.53 15.67
CA PHE A 198 14.24 3.78 16.32
C PHE A 198 14.76 3.60 17.76
N LEU A 199 15.47 4.62 18.22
CA LEU A 199 15.92 4.81 19.59
C LEU A 199 15.25 6.05 20.20
N GLN A 200 14.82 5.93 21.46
CA GLN A 200 14.27 7.05 22.22
C GLN A 200 15.08 7.29 23.49
N PHE A 201 15.40 8.56 23.75
CA PHE A 201 16.11 8.99 24.95
C PHE A 201 15.82 10.45 25.25
N ALA A 202 15.49 10.78 26.49
CA ALA A 202 15.31 12.15 27.01
C ALA A 202 14.36 13.02 26.14
N GLY A 203 13.27 12.44 25.63
CA GLY A 203 12.30 13.13 24.75
C GLY A 203 12.67 13.11 23.26
N PHE A 204 13.90 12.74 22.90
CA PHE A 204 14.31 12.56 21.53
C PHE A 204 13.93 11.19 20.99
N THR A 205 13.63 11.14 19.70
CA THR A 205 13.49 9.91 18.90
C THR A 205 14.40 10.03 17.67
N PHE A 206 15.17 8.98 17.40
CA PHE A 206 16.12 8.91 16.28
C PHE A 206 15.88 7.63 15.49
N GLY A 207 15.75 7.73 14.18
CA GLY A 207 15.62 6.60 13.28
C GLY A 207 14.29 6.55 12.54
N LYS A 208 13.93 5.37 12.01
CA LYS A 208 12.68 5.20 11.27
C LYS A 208 11.50 5.06 12.23
N SER A 209 10.77 6.15 12.42
CA SER A 209 9.60 6.23 13.31
C SER A 209 8.45 7.00 12.67
N ALA A 210 7.29 7.03 13.32
CA ALA A 210 6.20 7.90 12.87
C ALA A 210 6.65 9.36 12.90
N SER A 211 6.38 10.09 11.82
CA SER A 211 6.64 11.53 11.73
C SER A 211 5.94 12.30 12.84
N ALA A 212 6.53 13.40 13.29
CA ALA A 212 5.84 14.34 14.17
C ALA A 212 4.61 14.97 13.48
N TYR A 213 4.55 14.98 12.16
CA TYR A 213 3.36 15.41 11.42
C TYR A 213 2.20 14.39 11.48
N ALA A 214 2.49 13.11 11.61
CA ALA A 214 1.57 12.00 11.41
C ALA A 214 0.28 12.07 12.25
N SER A 215 -0.81 11.50 11.71
CA SER A 215 -2.08 11.40 12.44
C SER A 215 -1.93 10.65 13.77
N PRO A 216 -2.64 11.07 14.83
CA PRO A 216 -2.37 10.59 16.19
C PRO A 216 -2.77 9.14 16.44
N TRP A 217 -3.57 8.52 15.58
CA TRP A 217 -3.99 7.12 15.73
C TRP A 217 -3.11 6.11 14.99
N GLN A 218 -2.07 6.56 14.35
CA GLN A 218 -1.15 5.73 13.53
C GLN A 218 -1.89 4.84 12.51
N GLY A 219 -1.76 5.17 11.23
CA GLY A 219 -2.47 4.50 10.16
C GLY A 219 -3.80 5.17 9.82
N PHE A 220 -4.87 4.41 9.75
CA PHE A 220 -6.16 4.86 9.26
C PHE A 220 -7.20 4.96 10.37
N PRO A 221 -8.24 5.80 10.22
CA PRO A 221 -9.19 6.07 11.29
C PRO A 221 -10.07 4.87 11.66
N GLY A 222 -10.31 3.92 10.73
CA GLY A 222 -11.18 2.79 11.03
C GLY A 222 -11.16 1.64 10.03
N ASN A 223 -10.55 1.80 8.85
CA ASN A 223 -10.43 0.75 7.82
C ASN A 223 -9.30 -0.24 8.10
N ASN A 224 -9.32 -1.40 7.44
CA ASN A 224 -8.23 -2.36 7.44
C ASN A 224 -7.27 -2.14 6.28
N SER A 225 -7.80 -1.70 5.14
CA SER A 225 -7.01 -1.40 3.95
C SER A 225 -5.99 -0.30 4.22
N SER A 226 -4.83 -0.37 3.61
CA SER A 226 -3.75 0.61 3.77
C SER A 226 -3.85 1.78 2.78
N ASN A 227 -5.07 2.14 2.36
CA ASN A 227 -5.30 3.00 1.19
C ASN A 227 -6.48 3.97 1.34
N LEU A 228 -6.72 4.52 2.50
CA LEU A 228 -7.70 5.60 2.66
C LEU A 228 -7.02 6.96 2.46
N LEU A 229 -7.35 7.65 1.38
CA LEU A 229 -6.80 8.95 1.01
C LEU A 229 -7.36 10.07 1.92
N GLY A 230 -6.92 11.30 1.72
CA GLY A 230 -7.44 12.48 2.40
C GLY A 230 -6.67 12.93 3.62
N GLY A 231 -5.54 12.29 3.90
CA GLY A 231 -4.63 12.63 4.99
C GLY A 231 -3.36 11.82 4.94
N GLN A 232 -2.41 12.20 5.78
CA GLN A 232 -1.13 11.52 5.90
C GLN A 232 -1.32 10.11 6.50
N ASN A 233 -0.53 9.17 6.02
CA ASN A 233 -0.53 7.80 6.46
C ASN A 233 0.76 7.45 7.21
N THR A 234 0.62 6.77 8.35
CA THR A 234 1.70 6.46 9.27
C THR A 234 1.97 4.98 9.46
N ASP A 235 1.39 4.12 8.62
CA ASP A 235 1.61 2.67 8.73
C ASP A 235 3.09 2.29 8.63
N THR A 236 3.87 3.06 7.88
CA THR A 236 5.33 2.92 7.83
C THR A 236 5.99 4.21 8.29
N GLY A 237 7.05 4.10 9.08
CA GLY A 237 7.78 5.27 9.56
C GLY A 237 8.64 5.92 8.48
N VAL A 238 9.10 7.13 8.75
CA VAL A 238 10.15 7.85 8.00
C VAL A 238 11.41 7.96 8.84
N ASN A 239 12.58 8.05 8.22
CA ASN A 239 13.79 8.37 8.96
C ASN A 239 13.68 9.79 9.50
N ASN A 240 13.81 9.94 10.81
CA ASN A 240 13.64 11.24 11.44
C ASN A 240 14.55 11.43 12.68
N ILE A 241 14.65 12.69 13.07
CA ILE A 241 15.14 13.13 14.36
C ILE A 241 14.07 14.06 14.91
N GLN A 242 13.43 13.67 16.01
CA GLN A 242 12.38 14.50 16.60
C GLN A 242 12.52 14.61 18.12
N TYR A 243 12.03 15.72 18.65
CA TYR A 243 11.92 15.97 20.07
C TYR A 243 10.47 16.18 20.47
N THR A 244 10.03 15.53 21.54
CA THR A 244 8.68 15.66 22.10
C THR A 244 8.75 16.18 23.53
N ALA A 245 8.19 17.36 23.77
CA ALA A 245 8.00 17.94 25.09
C ALA A 245 6.63 17.54 25.66
N GLN A 246 6.60 17.19 26.94
CA GLN A 246 5.38 16.90 27.70
C GLN A 246 5.11 18.04 28.67
N PHE A 247 3.93 18.66 28.60
CA PHE A 247 3.58 19.81 29.46
C PHE A 247 2.63 19.42 30.60
N GLY A 248 2.32 18.13 30.73
CA GLY A 248 1.35 17.64 31.70
C GLY A 248 -0.09 17.72 31.21
N ASN A 249 -1.02 17.12 31.96
CA ASN A 249 -2.45 17.08 31.63
C ASN A 249 -2.77 16.61 30.19
N GLY A 250 -1.95 15.71 29.63
CA GLY A 250 -2.13 15.19 28.29
C GLY A 250 -1.75 16.16 27.16
N VAL A 251 -1.12 17.29 27.48
CA VAL A 251 -0.62 18.25 26.47
C VAL A 251 0.82 17.94 26.12
N SER A 252 1.11 17.83 24.83
CA SER A 252 2.47 17.63 24.30
C SER A 252 2.67 18.44 23.02
N ALA A 253 3.92 18.71 22.70
CA ALA A 253 4.33 19.25 21.41
C ALA A 253 5.57 18.53 20.89
N SER A 254 5.63 18.33 19.59
CA SER A 254 6.77 17.71 18.92
C SER A 254 7.28 18.59 17.79
N ILE A 255 8.59 18.57 17.59
CA ILE A 255 9.25 19.13 16.42
C ILE A 255 10.24 18.10 15.89
N GLY A 256 10.37 17.97 14.59
CA GLY A 256 11.23 16.98 13.94
C GLY A 256 11.77 17.41 12.60
N LEU A 257 12.74 16.65 12.16
CA LEU A 257 13.35 16.71 10.82
C LEU A 257 13.14 15.34 10.18
N ASP A 258 12.37 15.28 9.11
CA ASP A 258 12.07 14.06 8.38
C ASP A 258 12.87 13.97 7.07
N ASP A 259 13.29 12.78 6.69
CA ASP A 259 13.90 12.51 5.38
C ASP A 259 12.79 12.34 4.33
N PRO A 260 12.63 13.29 3.39
CA PRO A 260 11.56 13.23 2.40
C PRO A 260 11.83 12.21 1.28
N THR A 261 13.00 11.58 1.24
CA THR A 261 13.44 10.78 0.08
C THR A 261 12.60 9.55 -0.13
N VAL A 262 12.23 8.86 0.96
CA VAL A 262 11.52 7.59 0.91
C VAL A 262 10.17 7.73 1.59
N TRP A 263 9.12 7.56 0.81
CA TRP A 263 7.72 7.52 1.26
C TRP A 263 7.08 8.85 1.65
N ASP A 264 7.83 9.94 1.76
CA ASP A 264 7.35 11.19 2.38
C ASP A 264 7.20 12.36 1.40
N ARG A 265 7.27 12.12 0.10
CA ARG A 265 6.95 13.09 -0.97
C ARG A 265 6.32 12.41 -2.18
N THR A 266 5.60 13.18 -3.02
CA THR A 266 5.11 12.72 -4.30
C THR A 266 6.12 12.98 -5.42
N SER A 267 5.71 12.91 -6.68
CA SER A 267 6.58 13.23 -7.80
C SER A 267 6.60 14.73 -8.09
N LEU A 268 7.70 15.19 -8.65
CA LEU A 268 7.84 16.50 -9.29
C LEU A 268 7.89 16.27 -10.80
N TYR A 269 7.04 16.94 -11.57
CA TYR A 269 6.98 16.74 -13.03
C TYR A 269 7.76 17.78 -13.78
N ASN A 270 8.74 17.35 -14.56
CA ASN A 270 9.38 18.16 -15.60
C ASN A 270 8.62 17.97 -16.91
N LEU A 271 7.88 19.01 -17.31
CA LEU A 271 7.04 18.94 -18.51
C LEU A 271 7.83 18.90 -19.83
N SER A 272 9.15 19.16 -19.82
CA SER A 272 10.02 18.98 -20.99
C SER A 272 10.14 17.52 -21.44
N THR A 273 9.85 16.56 -20.56
CA THR A 273 9.88 15.12 -20.88
C THR A 273 8.59 14.61 -21.53
N GLY A 274 7.58 15.47 -21.61
CA GLY A 274 6.26 15.09 -22.11
C GLY A 274 5.41 14.34 -21.10
N LEU A 275 4.16 14.11 -21.47
CA LEU A 275 3.17 13.37 -20.68
C LEU A 275 2.63 12.20 -21.49
N ASN A 276 2.51 11.04 -20.87
CA ASN A 276 1.90 9.87 -21.51
C ASN A 276 0.36 10.01 -21.65
N ALA A 277 -0.29 9.00 -22.22
CA ALA A 277 -1.73 9.00 -22.50
C ALA A 277 -2.63 9.13 -21.25
N VAL A 278 -2.11 8.81 -20.06
CA VAL A 278 -2.79 8.97 -18.77
C VAL A 278 -2.20 10.10 -17.93
N GLY A 279 -1.55 11.06 -18.58
CA GLY A 279 -1.15 12.33 -17.97
C GLY A 279 -0.01 12.27 -16.97
N VAL A 280 0.80 11.22 -16.96
CA VAL A 280 1.92 11.06 -16.03
C VAL A 280 3.27 11.08 -16.76
N THR A 281 4.31 11.46 -16.03
CA THR A 281 5.71 11.41 -16.46
C THR A 281 6.61 10.97 -15.31
N GLY A 282 7.91 10.90 -15.56
CA GLY A 282 8.90 10.53 -14.55
C GLY A 282 9.05 11.58 -13.44
N ASN A 283 9.53 11.14 -12.29
CA ASN A 283 9.88 12.03 -11.19
C ASN A 283 11.15 12.82 -11.52
N ALA A 284 11.08 14.13 -11.36
CA ALA A 284 12.15 15.08 -11.69
C ALA A 284 12.71 15.83 -10.46
N TYR A 285 12.54 15.29 -9.26
CA TYR A 285 13.24 15.82 -8.10
C TYR A 285 14.76 15.74 -8.30
N GLY A 286 15.46 16.79 -7.88
CA GLY A 286 16.91 16.81 -7.68
C GLY A 286 17.32 16.10 -6.37
N GLY A 287 18.56 16.34 -5.95
CA GLY A 287 19.02 15.90 -4.64
C GLY A 287 18.31 16.65 -3.51
N VAL A 288 18.14 16.00 -2.37
CA VAL A 288 17.60 16.65 -1.15
C VAL A 288 18.63 17.64 -0.63
N GLN A 289 18.23 18.90 -0.46
CA GLN A 289 19.07 19.94 0.09
C GLN A 289 18.72 20.23 1.56
N SER A 290 17.45 19.99 1.96
CA SER A 290 16.96 20.18 3.30
C SER A 290 16.03 19.02 3.71
N PRO A 291 16.07 18.56 4.97
CA PRO A 291 15.01 17.71 5.50
C PRO A 291 13.70 18.50 5.62
N ASP A 292 12.58 17.79 5.67
CA ASP A 292 11.30 18.40 6.01
C ASP A 292 11.28 18.79 7.49
N VAL A 293 10.81 20.00 7.76
CA VAL A 293 10.61 20.48 9.12
C VAL A 293 9.16 20.23 9.49
N VAL A 294 8.95 19.37 10.49
CA VAL A 294 7.62 18.91 10.90
C VAL A 294 7.36 19.16 12.36
N GLY A 295 6.10 19.28 12.74
CA GLY A 295 5.76 19.42 14.15
C GLY A 295 4.28 19.28 14.42
N ASN A 296 3.95 19.09 15.70
CA ASN A 296 2.56 19.06 16.17
C ASN A 296 2.41 19.64 17.57
N VAL A 297 1.18 20.00 17.87
CA VAL A 297 0.67 20.18 19.24
C VAL A 297 -0.49 19.21 19.42
N ARG A 298 -0.46 18.45 20.53
CA ARG A 298 -1.42 17.39 20.82
C ARG A 298 -1.99 17.54 22.22
N ILE A 299 -3.29 17.34 22.33
CA ILE A 299 -4.05 17.27 23.59
C ILE A 299 -4.72 15.89 23.62
N ASP A 300 -4.38 15.07 24.62
CA ASP A 300 -4.97 13.73 24.82
C ASP A 300 -5.63 13.67 26.20
N GLN A 301 -6.95 13.57 26.22
CA GLN A 301 -7.79 13.66 27.41
C GLN A 301 -8.74 12.44 27.46
N ALA A 302 -9.44 12.29 28.58
CA ALA A 302 -10.43 11.22 28.75
C ALA A 302 -11.57 11.29 27.72
N TRP A 303 -11.99 12.50 27.32
CA TRP A 303 -13.03 12.71 26.29
C TRP A 303 -12.56 12.39 24.88
N GLY A 304 -11.24 12.48 24.62
CA GLY A 304 -10.72 12.30 23.26
C GLY A 304 -9.34 12.89 23.07
N LEU A 305 -8.99 13.10 21.80
CA LEU A 305 -7.69 13.60 21.40
C LEU A 305 -7.88 14.66 20.30
N PHE A 306 -7.12 15.74 20.40
CA PHE A 306 -6.98 16.74 19.35
C PHE A 306 -5.50 16.91 19.00
N GLN A 307 -5.17 17.01 17.70
CA GLN A 307 -3.82 17.30 17.23
C GLN A 307 -3.89 18.30 16.07
N LEU A 308 -3.00 19.28 16.12
CA LEU A 308 -2.70 20.18 15.02
C LEU A 308 -1.26 19.93 14.60
N SER A 309 -1.02 19.64 13.32
CA SER A 309 0.30 19.36 12.75
C SER A 309 0.61 20.31 11.60
N ALA A 310 1.89 20.59 11.38
CA ALA A 310 2.38 21.36 10.25
C ALA A 310 3.69 20.77 9.72
N ALA A 311 3.92 20.92 8.41
CA ALA A 311 5.16 20.55 7.73
C ALA A 311 5.58 21.64 6.77
N ALA A 312 6.91 21.82 6.62
CA ALA A 312 7.53 22.60 5.57
C ALA A 312 8.42 21.66 4.74
N HIS A 313 8.15 21.59 3.44
CA HIS A 313 8.75 20.67 2.48
C HIS A 313 9.51 21.43 1.38
N GLU A 314 10.72 20.94 1.06
CA GLU A 314 11.54 21.51 -0.02
C GLU A 314 11.23 20.85 -1.36
N VAL A 315 10.77 21.64 -2.32
CA VAL A 315 10.58 21.22 -3.71
C VAL A 315 11.79 21.66 -4.53
N ASN A 316 12.78 20.76 -4.62
CA ASN A 316 14.04 21.00 -5.34
C ASN A 316 14.05 20.22 -6.66
N GLY A 317 13.93 20.92 -7.77
CA GLY A 317 13.91 20.34 -9.11
C GLY A 317 15.30 20.02 -9.67
N SER A 318 15.36 19.01 -10.52
CA SER A 318 16.56 18.72 -11.33
C SER A 318 16.72 19.74 -12.49
N TYR A 319 17.35 19.35 -13.59
CA TYR A 319 17.58 20.26 -14.70
C TYR A 319 16.32 20.57 -15.51
N ASN A 320 16.30 21.75 -16.19
CA ASN A 320 15.16 22.21 -16.99
C ASN A 320 14.87 21.27 -18.18
N ILE A 321 15.90 20.73 -18.82
CA ILE A 321 15.77 19.77 -19.93
C ILE A 321 16.45 18.48 -19.54
N LEU A 322 15.69 17.40 -19.50
CA LEU A 322 16.21 16.07 -19.26
C LEU A 322 16.41 15.36 -20.60
N THR A 323 17.65 14.96 -20.90
CA THR A 323 17.93 14.18 -22.11
C THR A 323 17.52 12.73 -21.90
N ALA A 324 16.71 12.20 -22.80
CA ALA A 324 16.31 10.80 -22.80
C ALA A 324 17.44 9.84 -23.23
N SER A 325 18.57 10.35 -23.72
CA SER A 325 19.66 9.55 -24.25
C SER A 325 20.73 9.30 -23.20
N THR A 326 20.82 8.08 -22.72
CA THR A 326 21.95 7.58 -21.94
C THR A 326 23.18 7.23 -22.80
N ALA A 327 23.06 7.26 -24.12
CA ALA A 327 24.10 6.83 -25.06
C ALA A 327 25.19 7.87 -25.32
N ALA A 328 24.92 9.13 -25.00
CA ALA A 328 25.92 10.19 -25.00
C ALA A 328 25.64 11.09 -23.81
N PRO A 329 26.48 11.14 -22.79
CA PRO A 329 26.42 12.18 -21.78
C PRO A 329 26.64 13.51 -22.48
N THR A 330 25.55 14.12 -22.91
CA THR A 330 25.59 15.49 -23.38
C THR A 330 25.42 16.36 -22.15
N ASN A 331 26.30 17.33 -21.94
CA ASN A 331 26.15 18.34 -20.91
C ASN A 331 24.91 19.24 -21.15
N LEU A 332 23.98 18.82 -21.99
CA LEU A 332 22.78 19.57 -22.32
C LEU A 332 21.87 19.76 -21.10
N SER A 333 21.80 18.78 -20.21
CA SER A 333 20.99 18.88 -19.00
C SER A 333 21.50 19.99 -18.08
N GLU A 334 22.80 20.03 -17.78
CA GLU A 334 23.41 21.09 -16.96
C GLU A 334 23.39 22.45 -17.68
N ILE A 335 23.65 22.47 -18.98
CA ILE A 335 23.60 23.72 -19.80
C ILE A 335 22.20 24.32 -19.79
N SER A 336 21.15 23.51 -19.70
CA SER A 336 19.78 24.01 -19.63
C SER A 336 19.47 24.75 -18.33
N GLY A 337 20.35 24.66 -17.32
CA GLY A 337 20.12 25.18 -15.99
C GLY A 337 19.07 24.36 -15.22
N HIS A 338 18.63 24.88 -14.11
CA HIS A 338 17.65 24.26 -13.22
C HIS A 338 16.62 25.30 -12.75
N PRO A 339 15.44 24.88 -12.29
CA PRO A 339 14.48 25.79 -11.67
C PRO A 339 14.98 26.28 -10.31
N GLU A 340 14.43 27.38 -9.86
CA GLU A 340 14.63 27.82 -8.48
C GLU A 340 13.90 26.90 -7.51
N THR A 341 14.57 26.50 -6.42
CA THR A 341 13.97 25.73 -5.35
C THR A 341 12.81 26.50 -4.71
N LYS A 342 11.69 25.82 -4.48
CA LYS A 342 10.55 26.39 -3.75
C LYS A 342 10.26 25.61 -2.48
N TRP A 343 9.74 26.31 -1.49
CA TRP A 343 9.22 25.69 -0.28
C TRP A 343 7.71 25.53 -0.38
N GLY A 344 7.26 24.31 -0.18
CA GLY A 344 5.88 23.93 0.03
C GLY A 344 5.62 23.65 1.51
N GLY A 345 4.45 23.11 1.81
CA GLY A 345 4.13 22.68 3.16
C GLY A 345 2.70 22.21 3.28
N SER A 346 2.38 21.73 4.47
CA SER A 346 1.04 21.20 4.79
C SER A 346 0.66 21.48 6.24
N VAL A 347 -0.66 21.42 6.49
CA VAL A 347 -1.25 21.49 7.81
C VAL A 347 -2.32 20.41 7.95
N MET A 348 -2.47 19.84 9.14
CA MET A 348 -3.47 18.84 9.46
C MET A 348 -4.09 19.13 10.83
N ALA A 349 -5.43 19.05 10.91
CA ALA A 349 -6.15 19.01 12.18
C ALA A 349 -6.79 17.62 12.33
N ALA A 350 -6.57 16.95 13.45
CA ALA A 350 -7.09 15.63 13.74
C ALA A 350 -7.83 15.60 15.08
N LEU A 351 -9.00 14.96 15.10
CA LEU A 351 -9.87 14.85 16.25
C LEU A 351 -10.31 13.39 16.43
N ASN A 352 -10.14 12.85 17.64
CA ASN A 352 -10.77 11.60 18.07
C ASN A 352 -11.69 11.88 19.27
N ILE A 353 -12.98 11.65 19.14
CA ILE A 353 -13.94 11.70 20.23
C ILE A 353 -14.17 10.28 20.72
N LYS A 354 -13.80 10.01 21.97
CA LYS A 354 -13.86 8.69 22.61
C LYS A 354 -15.16 8.54 23.41
N ASN A 355 -15.63 7.30 23.58
CA ASN A 355 -16.74 6.94 24.45
C ASN A 355 -18.02 7.74 24.13
N ILE A 356 -18.35 7.88 22.84
CA ILE A 356 -19.60 8.51 22.41
C ILE A 356 -20.80 7.65 22.88
N PRO A 357 -21.97 8.27 23.17
CA PRO A 357 -23.07 7.59 23.85
C PRO A 357 -23.84 6.57 22.98
N THR A 358 -23.28 6.13 21.86
CA THR A 358 -23.85 5.12 20.96
C THR A 358 -23.52 3.69 21.37
N GLY A 359 -22.43 3.49 22.11
CA GLY A 359 -21.98 2.18 22.61
C GLY A 359 -20.74 2.29 23.48
N ALA A 360 -20.44 1.25 24.23
CA ALA A 360 -19.26 1.19 25.09
C ALA A 360 -17.98 1.13 24.25
N GLY A 361 -17.14 2.16 24.39
CA GLY A 361 -15.87 2.26 23.67
C GLY A 361 -16.00 2.69 22.20
N ASP A 362 -17.16 3.17 21.80
CA ASP A 362 -17.37 3.77 20.47
C ASP A 362 -16.55 5.05 20.33
N ASP A 363 -16.02 5.26 19.14
CA ASP A 363 -15.26 6.48 18.85
C ASP A 363 -15.55 7.03 17.44
N LEU A 364 -15.28 8.32 17.30
CA LEU A 364 -15.30 9.04 16.03
C LEU A 364 -13.92 9.65 15.81
N LYS A 365 -13.29 9.31 14.70
CA LYS A 365 -12.01 9.86 14.25
C LYS A 365 -12.18 10.64 12.97
N ILE A 366 -11.66 11.85 12.92
CA ILE A 366 -11.70 12.72 11.73
C ILE A 366 -10.38 13.45 11.63
N ASP A 367 -9.79 13.51 10.45
CA ASP A 367 -8.72 14.46 10.13
C ASP A 367 -9.03 15.23 8.85
N ALA A 368 -8.51 16.45 8.77
CA ALA A 368 -8.56 17.31 7.60
C ALA A 368 -7.18 17.88 7.35
N SER A 369 -6.71 17.81 6.11
CA SER A 369 -5.38 18.21 5.68
C SER A 369 -5.44 19.14 4.50
N TYR A 370 -4.56 20.15 4.48
CA TYR A 370 -4.28 21.00 3.33
C TYR A 370 -2.79 20.98 3.04
N ALA A 371 -2.43 20.93 1.77
CA ALA A 371 -1.05 20.95 1.32
C ALA A 371 -0.89 21.81 0.08
N LYS A 372 0.27 22.46 -0.03
CA LYS A 372 0.74 23.14 -1.25
C LYS A 372 2.20 22.78 -1.48
N GLY A 373 2.47 21.99 -2.53
CA GLY A 373 3.81 21.47 -2.78
C GLY A 373 4.28 20.37 -1.83
N ASP A 374 3.34 19.75 -1.11
CA ASP A 374 3.56 18.67 -0.14
C ASP A 374 2.33 17.75 -0.15
N THR A 375 1.96 17.32 -1.35
CA THR A 375 0.69 16.62 -1.62
C THR A 375 0.64 15.22 -1.03
N LYS A 376 1.79 14.64 -0.65
CA LYS A 376 1.90 13.38 0.08
C LYS A 376 1.06 13.39 1.37
N ASN A 377 0.99 14.51 2.05
CA ASN A 377 0.25 14.66 3.29
C ASN A 377 -1.28 14.71 3.12
N VAL A 378 -1.77 14.62 1.87
CA VAL A 378 -3.20 14.54 1.52
C VAL A 378 -3.52 13.30 0.70
N ILE A 379 -2.71 12.98 -0.30
CA ILE A 379 -2.89 11.80 -1.17
C ILE A 379 -1.84 10.76 -0.79
N ALA A 380 -2.08 10.04 0.27
CA ALA A 380 -1.15 9.05 0.82
C ALA A 380 -1.76 7.65 0.92
N THR A 381 -0.94 6.66 0.65
CA THR A 381 -1.13 5.26 1.04
C THR A 381 -0.01 4.86 2.00
N SER A 382 -0.01 3.63 2.53
CA SER A 382 1.08 3.14 3.40
C SER A 382 2.47 3.25 2.79
N GLY A 383 2.58 3.33 1.48
CA GLY A 383 3.86 3.25 0.83
C GLY A 383 4.11 4.31 -0.23
N THR A 384 3.08 4.86 -0.85
CA THR A 384 3.23 5.78 -1.98
C THR A 384 2.08 6.78 -2.03
N SER A 385 2.17 7.74 -2.94
CA SER A 385 1.02 8.52 -3.38
C SER A 385 0.60 8.04 -4.76
N PRO A 386 -0.66 7.61 -4.95
CA PRO A 386 -1.10 7.10 -6.23
C PRO A 386 -1.28 8.21 -7.25
N SER A 387 -0.89 7.94 -8.50
CA SER A 387 -1.51 8.55 -9.67
C SER A 387 -2.51 7.57 -10.24
N PHE A 388 -3.69 8.06 -10.56
CA PHE A 388 -4.83 7.24 -10.95
C PHE A 388 -4.85 7.04 -12.45
N ALA A 389 -5.20 5.83 -12.91
CA ALA A 389 -5.43 5.50 -14.31
C ALA A 389 -6.42 4.34 -14.39
N MET A 390 -7.67 4.66 -14.67
CA MET A 390 -8.78 3.72 -14.67
C MET A 390 -9.46 3.71 -16.04
N PHE A 391 -9.81 2.52 -16.51
CA PHE A 391 -10.52 2.32 -17.77
C PHE A 391 -11.87 1.67 -17.49
N GLY A 392 -12.85 2.02 -18.32
CA GLY A 392 -14.21 1.52 -18.16
C GLY A 392 -14.97 1.46 -19.48
N SER A 393 -16.28 1.23 -19.39
CA SER A 393 -17.16 1.18 -20.56
C SER A 393 -17.43 2.57 -21.12
N SER A 394 -17.49 2.67 -22.46
CA SER A 394 -17.89 3.87 -23.17
C SER A 394 -19.02 3.55 -24.15
N GLY A 395 -19.93 4.50 -24.35
CA GLY A 395 -20.98 4.42 -25.37
C GLY A 395 -20.55 4.97 -26.73
N ARG A 396 -19.41 5.68 -26.83
CA ARG A 396 -18.97 6.41 -28.05
C ARG A 396 -17.50 6.24 -28.43
N ALA A 397 -16.77 5.40 -27.68
CA ALA A 397 -15.35 5.13 -27.91
C ALA A 397 -15.03 3.66 -27.60
N TYR A 398 -13.81 3.23 -27.85
CA TYR A 398 -13.34 1.88 -27.50
C TYR A 398 -13.52 1.59 -26.01
N GLN A 399 -13.07 2.50 -25.17
CA GLN A 399 -13.28 2.51 -23.70
C GLN A 399 -13.34 3.94 -23.19
N SER A 400 -13.88 4.13 -22.00
CA SER A 400 -13.66 5.35 -21.25
C SER A 400 -12.34 5.26 -20.46
N VAL A 401 -11.76 6.42 -20.15
CA VAL A 401 -10.58 6.57 -19.33
C VAL A 401 -10.76 7.71 -18.34
N GLY A 402 -10.41 7.48 -17.09
CA GLY A 402 -10.28 8.51 -16.07
C GLY A 402 -8.89 8.43 -15.47
N PHE A 403 -8.24 9.56 -15.32
CA PHE A 403 -6.93 9.63 -14.68
C PHE A 403 -6.77 10.90 -13.85
N GLY A 404 -5.82 10.86 -12.93
CA GLY A 404 -5.42 11.99 -12.10
C GLY A 404 -3.96 11.83 -11.71
N ALA A 405 -3.13 12.78 -12.07
CA ALA A 405 -1.73 12.80 -11.70
C ALA A 405 -1.56 13.44 -10.32
N THR A 406 -0.88 12.77 -9.41
CA THR A 406 -0.53 13.31 -8.09
C THR A 406 0.92 13.77 -8.12
N THR A 407 1.15 15.05 -7.88
CA THR A 407 2.48 15.67 -7.90
C THR A 407 2.58 16.76 -6.85
N ASP A 408 3.78 17.01 -6.31
CA ASP A 408 4.03 18.18 -5.46
C ASP A 408 4.09 19.46 -6.28
N ALA A 409 4.60 19.37 -7.51
CA ALA A 409 4.68 20.51 -8.40
C ALA A 409 4.95 20.09 -9.85
N VAL A 410 4.90 21.07 -10.76
CA VAL A 410 5.31 20.93 -12.17
C VAL A 410 6.33 21.98 -12.55
N TYR A 411 7.26 21.62 -13.45
CA TYR A 411 8.14 22.57 -14.14
C TYR A 411 7.46 23.10 -15.39
N LEU A 412 7.61 24.36 -15.64
CA LEU A 412 7.18 24.98 -16.90
C LEU A 412 8.32 24.95 -17.92
N PRO A 413 8.15 24.33 -19.09
CA PRO A 413 9.19 24.30 -20.11
C PRO A 413 9.69 25.71 -20.46
N GLY A 414 11.02 25.89 -20.50
CA GLY A 414 11.65 27.16 -20.84
C GLY A 414 11.56 28.24 -19.78
N THR A 415 11.11 27.93 -18.57
CA THR A 415 11.12 28.84 -17.42
C THR A 415 11.94 28.25 -16.27
N THR A 416 12.30 29.10 -15.30
CA THR A 416 12.96 28.66 -14.06
C THR A 416 11.95 28.41 -12.92
N ASN A 417 10.65 28.43 -13.22
CA ASN A 417 9.62 28.38 -12.21
C ASN A 417 9.12 26.96 -11.97
N ILE A 418 9.05 26.57 -10.70
CA ILE A 418 8.28 25.44 -10.20
C ILE A 418 6.90 25.95 -9.78
N GLU A 419 5.83 25.36 -10.27
CA GLU A 419 4.46 25.67 -9.87
C GLU A 419 3.94 24.58 -8.92
N LEU A 420 3.70 24.97 -7.66
CA LEU A 420 3.29 24.05 -6.58
C LEU A 420 1.84 23.61 -6.77
N THR A 421 1.60 22.32 -6.61
CA THR A 421 0.25 21.74 -6.62
C THR A 421 -0.42 21.90 -5.27
N GLU A 422 -1.71 22.23 -5.26
CA GLU A 422 -2.52 22.32 -4.06
C GLU A 422 -3.34 21.03 -3.89
N ALA A 423 -3.46 20.57 -2.64
CA ALA A 423 -4.31 19.46 -2.28
C ALA A 423 -5.05 19.74 -0.97
N PHE A 424 -6.30 19.31 -0.91
CA PHE A 424 -7.12 19.33 0.31
C PHE A 424 -7.74 17.95 0.50
N GLY A 425 -7.82 17.48 1.73
CA GLY A 425 -8.41 16.20 2.05
C GLY A 425 -9.11 16.18 3.40
N VAL A 426 -10.08 15.30 3.51
CA VAL A 426 -10.74 14.96 4.76
C VAL A 426 -11.00 13.46 4.76
N ARG A 427 -10.79 12.84 5.91
CA ARG A 427 -11.16 11.43 6.13
C ARG A 427 -11.65 11.23 7.55
N GLY A 428 -12.38 10.15 7.76
CA GLY A 428 -12.85 9.82 9.10
C GLY A 428 -13.49 8.45 9.17
N ALA A 429 -13.75 8.03 10.40
CA ALA A 429 -14.45 6.79 10.69
C ALA A 429 -15.25 6.92 11.98
N TYR A 430 -16.44 6.33 11.96
CA TYR A 430 -17.22 5.99 13.14
C TYR A 430 -17.00 4.51 13.45
N ASN A 431 -16.43 4.22 14.62
CA ASN A 431 -16.16 2.87 15.09
C ASN A 431 -17.19 2.48 16.16
N HIS A 432 -17.97 1.43 15.92
CA HIS A 432 -19.02 0.95 16.79
C HIS A 432 -18.73 -0.47 17.30
N ASN A 433 -18.83 -0.66 18.60
CA ASN A 433 -18.68 -1.94 19.28
C ASN A 433 -20.07 -2.49 19.63
N TRP A 434 -20.53 -3.51 18.92
CA TRP A 434 -21.81 -4.17 19.17
C TRP A 434 -21.81 -4.93 20.49
N ASP A 435 -20.71 -5.63 20.75
CA ASP A 435 -20.44 -6.42 21.93
C ASP A 435 -18.91 -6.64 22.07
N PRO A 436 -18.43 -7.40 23.11
CA PRO A 436 -17.00 -7.68 23.25
C PRO A 436 -16.34 -8.43 22.09
N TYR A 437 -17.13 -9.02 21.20
CA TYR A 437 -16.65 -9.87 20.10
C TYR A 437 -16.82 -9.22 18.73
N TRP A 438 -17.79 -8.32 18.57
CA TRP A 438 -18.14 -7.73 17.28
C TRP A 438 -17.99 -6.21 17.27
N SER A 439 -17.37 -5.71 16.22
CA SER A 439 -17.30 -4.27 15.95
C SER A 439 -17.44 -3.98 14.46
N THR A 440 -17.93 -2.79 14.14
CA THR A 440 -18.06 -2.31 12.75
C THR A 440 -17.55 -0.89 12.67
N SER A 441 -16.80 -0.57 11.63
CA SER A 441 -16.38 0.79 11.31
C SER A 441 -16.99 1.22 9.98
N LEU A 442 -17.70 2.34 9.98
CA LEU A 442 -18.07 3.06 8.76
C LEU A 442 -17.05 4.16 8.56
N TYR A 443 -16.42 4.22 7.39
CA TYR A 443 -15.36 5.18 7.10
C TYR A 443 -15.52 5.79 5.72
N GLY A 444 -14.87 6.92 5.51
CA GLY A 444 -14.83 7.57 4.21
C GLY A 444 -13.78 8.66 4.12
N SER A 445 -13.56 9.10 2.90
CA SER A 445 -12.63 10.20 2.60
C SER A 445 -13.00 10.94 1.33
N ALA A 446 -12.53 12.19 1.25
CA ALA A 446 -12.56 13.00 0.04
C ALA A 446 -11.22 13.73 -0.11
N SER A 447 -10.68 13.72 -1.32
CA SER A 447 -9.41 14.37 -1.66
C SER A 447 -9.57 15.19 -2.93
N PHE A 448 -8.98 16.35 -2.95
CA PHE A 448 -9.08 17.33 -4.02
C PHE A 448 -7.67 17.77 -4.42
N VAL A 449 -7.30 17.63 -5.71
CA VAL A 449 -6.01 18.08 -6.24
C VAL A 449 -6.23 19.18 -7.25
N ARG A 450 -5.49 20.27 -7.11
CA ARG A 450 -5.65 21.48 -7.90
C ARG A 450 -4.29 21.96 -8.41
N TYR A 451 -4.21 22.11 -9.71
CA TYR A 451 -3.12 22.81 -10.39
C TYR A 451 -3.51 24.28 -10.56
N ASP A 452 -2.62 25.18 -10.28
CA ASP A 452 -2.88 26.60 -10.50
C ASP A 452 -3.03 26.93 -12.00
N GLY A 453 -3.31 28.21 -12.33
CA GLY A 453 -3.56 28.62 -13.71
C GLY A 453 -2.37 28.37 -14.64
N ALA A 454 -1.16 28.66 -14.19
CA ALA A 454 0.07 28.50 -14.97
C ALA A 454 0.42 27.01 -15.12
N ALA A 455 0.38 26.24 -14.03
CA ALA A 455 0.61 24.81 -14.02
C ALA A 455 -0.40 24.07 -14.92
N LYS A 456 -1.70 24.40 -14.80
CA LYS A 456 -2.76 23.83 -15.62
C LYS A 456 -2.55 24.13 -17.12
N ALA A 457 -2.22 25.36 -17.47
CA ALA A 457 -1.99 25.75 -18.87
C ALA A 457 -0.78 25.01 -19.46
N ALA A 458 0.33 24.95 -18.74
CA ALA A 458 1.54 24.25 -19.16
C ALA A 458 1.32 22.72 -19.25
N TYR A 459 0.66 22.12 -18.26
CA TYR A 459 0.32 20.71 -18.28
C TYR A 459 -0.52 20.37 -19.50
N CYS A 460 -1.58 21.12 -19.77
CA CYS A 460 -2.46 20.89 -20.90
C CYS A 460 -1.76 21.11 -22.26
N ALA A 461 -0.93 22.15 -22.40
CA ALA A 461 -0.14 22.35 -23.60
C ALA A 461 0.79 21.14 -23.86
N THR A 462 1.46 20.66 -22.81
CA THR A 462 2.34 19.48 -22.89
C THR A 462 1.55 18.21 -23.19
N TYR A 463 0.41 18.01 -22.54
CA TYR A 463 -0.43 16.81 -22.77
C TYR A 463 -0.91 16.74 -24.22
N VAL A 464 -1.42 17.85 -24.76
CA VAL A 464 -1.86 17.96 -26.15
C VAL A 464 -0.70 17.70 -27.11
N ALA A 465 0.46 18.31 -26.88
CA ALA A 465 1.64 18.15 -27.73
C ALA A 465 2.17 16.71 -27.70
N SER A 466 2.34 16.13 -26.52
CA SER A 466 2.90 14.78 -26.33
C SER A 466 2.03 13.71 -26.96
N ASN A 467 0.71 13.83 -26.85
CA ASN A 467 -0.26 12.89 -27.42
C ASN A 467 -0.69 13.26 -28.84
N LYS A 468 -0.07 14.31 -29.45
CA LYS A 468 -0.33 14.77 -30.82
C LYS A 468 -1.83 15.05 -31.06
N LEU A 469 -2.50 15.64 -30.07
CA LEU A 469 -3.92 15.91 -30.15
C LEU A 469 -4.19 17.14 -31.04
N THR A 470 -5.17 17.01 -31.93
CA THR A 470 -5.59 18.04 -32.88
C THR A 470 -7.12 17.97 -33.03
N ALA A 471 -7.72 18.98 -33.64
CA ALA A 471 -9.15 18.94 -33.96
C ALA A 471 -9.57 17.76 -34.85
N ALA A 472 -8.63 17.12 -35.55
CA ALA A 472 -8.91 15.96 -36.39
C ALA A 472 -9.01 14.64 -35.60
N ASN A 473 -8.41 14.57 -34.40
CA ASN A 473 -8.37 13.35 -33.58
C ASN A 473 -8.93 13.55 -32.16
N THR A 474 -9.63 14.66 -31.93
CA THR A 474 -10.40 14.94 -30.72
C THR A 474 -11.84 15.31 -31.08
N SER A 475 -12.77 15.07 -30.16
CA SER A 475 -14.15 15.56 -30.32
C SER A 475 -14.27 17.07 -30.08
N ALA A 476 -15.34 17.67 -30.55
CA ALA A 476 -15.57 19.10 -30.39
C ALA A 476 -15.75 19.54 -28.92
N ASP A 477 -16.15 18.62 -28.06
CA ASP A 477 -16.30 18.81 -26.60
C ASP A 477 -15.03 18.43 -25.80
N PHE A 478 -13.91 18.16 -26.47
CA PHE A 478 -12.64 17.89 -25.80
C PHE A 478 -12.15 19.09 -25.00
N SER A 479 -11.86 18.85 -23.74
CA SER A 479 -11.16 19.81 -22.87
C SER A 479 -10.12 19.14 -22.01
N CYS A 480 -9.04 19.86 -21.74
CA CYS A 480 -7.98 19.42 -20.83
C CYS A 480 -8.09 20.17 -19.50
N ASN A 481 -8.16 19.41 -18.42
CA ASN A 481 -8.10 19.95 -17.07
C ASN A 481 -7.53 18.89 -16.11
N PRO A 482 -6.27 19.02 -15.63
CA PRO A 482 -5.63 18.03 -14.77
C PRO A 482 -6.16 17.97 -13.34
N ASN A 483 -7.02 18.89 -12.93
CA ASN A 483 -7.65 18.86 -11.62
C ASN A 483 -8.53 17.63 -11.47
N PHE A 484 -8.53 17.03 -10.29
CA PHE A 484 -9.38 15.87 -10.02
C PHE A 484 -9.78 15.78 -8.55
N ASN A 485 -10.78 14.94 -8.27
CA ASN A 485 -11.19 14.57 -6.92
C ASN A 485 -11.21 13.04 -6.79
N ALA A 486 -10.92 12.56 -5.60
CA ALA A 486 -11.02 11.15 -5.25
C ALA A 486 -11.89 10.99 -4.00
N TYR A 487 -12.83 10.05 -4.05
CA TYR A 487 -13.75 9.77 -2.95
C TYR A 487 -13.69 8.29 -2.58
N GLN A 488 -13.73 8.01 -1.28
CA GLN A 488 -13.81 6.66 -0.76
C GLN A 488 -14.89 6.57 0.32
N VAL A 489 -15.63 5.49 0.31
CA VAL A 489 -16.54 5.13 1.39
C VAL A 489 -16.50 3.62 1.58
N GLY A 490 -16.45 3.17 2.80
CA GLY A 490 -16.37 1.74 3.08
C GLY A 490 -16.87 1.38 4.47
N LEU A 491 -17.00 0.10 4.67
CA LEU A 491 -17.42 -0.52 5.90
C LEU A 491 -16.57 -1.75 6.17
N VAL A 492 -16.10 -1.90 7.41
CA VAL A 492 -15.44 -3.10 7.87
C VAL A 492 -16.12 -3.64 9.12
N THR A 493 -16.42 -4.94 9.11
CA THR A 493 -16.92 -5.64 10.29
C THR A 493 -15.85 -6.62 10.77
N ARG A 494 -15.65 -6.65 12.10
CA ARG A 494 -14.64 -7.47 12.78
C ARG A 494 -15.30 -8.38 13.79
N TRP A 495 -14.83 -9.62 13.82
CA TRP A 495 -15.19 -10.64 14.79
C TRP A 495 -13.94 -11.11 15.53
N THR A 496 -13.94 -10.96 16.85
CA THR A 496 -12.83 -11.34 17.74
C THR A 496 -13.29 -12.45 18.69
N PRO A 497 -13.40 -13.72 18.21
CA PRO A 497 -13.95 -14.83 19.00
C PRO A 497 -13.15 -15.14 20.25
N VAL A 498 -11.86 -14.91 20.22
CA VAL A 498 -10.96 -15.07 21.36
C VAL A 498 -9.94 -13.93 21.38
N LYS A 499 -9.40 -13.64 22.54
CA LYS A 499 -8.41 -12.57 22.74
C LYS A 499 -7.29 -12.65 21.66
N ASN A 500 -7.01 -11.54 21.03
CA ASN A 500 -5.95 -11.35 20.03
C ASN A 500 -6.13 -12.10 18.69
N LEU A 501 -7.29 -12.74 18.42
CA LEU A 501 -7.61 -13.32 17.12
C LEU A 501 -8.82 -12.59 16.54
N THR A 502 -8.63 -11.94 15.40
CA THR A 502 -9.68 -11.18 14.73
C THR A 502 -9.82 -11.63 13.28
N PHE A 503 -11.06 -11.86 12.88
CA PHE A 503 -11.47 -12.01 11.48
C PHE A 503 -12.21 -10.75 11.06
N SER A 504 -12.02 -10.29 9.84
CA SER A 504 -12.71 -9.12 9.34
C SER A 504 -13.04 -9.22 7.86
N ALA A 505 -14.11 -8.55 7.49
CA ALA A 505 -14.53 -8.36 6.10
C ALA A 505 -14.73 -6.87 5.87
N GLU A 506 -14.13 -6.36 4.81
CA GLU A 506 -14.17 -4.95 4.41
C GLU A 506 -14.70 -4.83 2.99
N VAL A 507 -15.58 -3.87 2.76
CA VAL A 507 -16.01 -3.44 1.44
C VAL A 507 -15.73 -1.95 1.30
N GLN A 508 -15.16 -1.54 0.17
CA GLN A 508 -14.90 -0.13 -0.11
C GLN A 508 -15.28 0.21 -1.55
N TYR A 509 -15.97 1.32 -1.72
CA TYR A 509 -16.24 1.98 -2.98
C TYR A 509 -15.22 3.12 -3.14
N PHE A 510 -14.64 3.22 -4.34
CA PHE A 510 -13.77 4.30 -4.77
C PHE A 510 -14.33 4.97 -6.00
N ARG A 511 -14.26 6.31 -6.06
CA ARG A 511 -14.63 7.11 -7.22
C ARG A 511 -13.57 8.15 -7.52
N LEU A 512 -13.19 8.24 -8.79
CA LEU A 512 -12.34 9.26 -9.37
C LEU A 512 -13.19 10.20 -10.22
N ASP A 513 -13.34 11.44 -9.81
CA ASP A 513 -13.91 12.52 -10.62
C ASP A 513 -12.75 13.26 -11.30
N GLN A 514 -12.57 13.04 -12.58
CA GLN A 514 -11.57 13.71 -13.40
C GLN A 514 -12.21 14.85 -14.19
N ASN A 515 -11.44 15.85 -14.63
CA ASN A 515 -11.99 17.04 -15.26
C ASN A 515 -11.62 17.20 -16.75
N PHE A 516 -11.08 16.15 -17.37
CA PHE A 516 -11.02 16.09 -18.83
C PHE A 516 -12.40 15.78 -19.40
N SER A 517 -12.70 16.22 -20.60
CA SER A 517 -13.95 15.88 -21.28
C SER A 517 -13.73 15.54 -22.74
N GLY A 518 -14.78 15.01 -23.37
CA GLY A 518 -14.77 14.65 -24.79
C GLY A 518 -14.10 13.30 -25.07
N THR A 519 -13.65 13.15 -26.31
CA THR A 519 -12.90 11.97 -26.75
C THR A 519 -11.61 12.38 -27.46
N ALA A 520 -10.60 11.51 -27.41
CA ALA A 520 -9.33 11.71 -28.12
C ALA A 520 -8.77 10.35 -28.59
N VAL A 521 -8.01 10.37 -29.67
CA VAL A 521 -7.16 9.23 -30.03
C VAL A 521 -5.95 9.23 -29.10
N LEU A 522 -5.88 8.21 -28.24
CA LEU A 522 -4.78 8.02 -27.30
C LEU A 522 -4.02 6.73 -27.64
N THR A 523 -2.75 6.69 -27.21
CA THR A 523 -1.90 5.50 -27.29
C THR A 523 -1.42 5.14 -25.88
N PRO A 524 -2.29 4.54 -25.05
CA PRO A 524 -1.88 4.08 -23.72
C PRO A 524 -0.83 2.97 -23.83
N ALA A 525 -0.25 2.59 -22.69
CA ALA A 525 0.66 1.45 -22.64
C ALA A 525 -0.04 0.16 -23.09
N ALA A 526 0.71 -0.72 -23.79
CA ALA A 526 0.22 -2.04 -24.15
C ALA A 526 -0.30 -2.78 -22.89
N PRO A 527 -1.34 -3.61 -23.01
CA PRO A 527 -1.95 -4.11 -24.26
C PRO A 527 -3.08 -3.23 -24.82
N LYS A 528 -3.25 -1.98 -24.33
CA LYS A 528 -4.28 -1.08 -24.83
C LYS A 528 -3.95 -0.65 -26.26
N PRO A 529 -4.93 -0.69 -27.20
CA PRO A 529 -4.70 -0.25 -28.59
C PRO A 529 -4.61 1.28 -28.68
N SER A 530 -3.90 1.77 -29.68
CA SER A 530 -4.00 3.17 -30.10
C SER A 530 -5.35 3.36 -30.81
N THR A 531 -6.27 4.07 -30.18
CA THR A 531 -7.63 4.28 -30.68
C THR A 531 -8.33 5.42 -29.93
N VAL A 532 -9.62 5.63 -30.23
CA VAL A 532 -10.44 6.65 -29.56
C VAL A 532 -10.83 6.20 -28.16
N TYR A 533 -10.55 7.05 -27.16
CA TYR A 533 -10.97 6.91 -25.76
C TYR A 533 -11.86 8.09 -25.34
N GLU A 534 -12.81 7.83 -24.46
CA GLU A 534 -13.68 8.84 -23.86
C GLU A 534 -13.17 9.22 -22.48
N PHE A 535 -12.95 10.50 -22.21
CA PHE A 535 -12.64 10.98 -20.86
C PHE A 535 -13.90 10.98 -20.01
N LYS A 536 -13.87 10.23 -18.91
CA LYS A 536 -15.03 10.03 -18.04
C LYS A 536 -14.59 9.66 -16.63
N ASP A 537 -15.40 10.07 -15.65
CA ASP A 537 -15.25 9.61 -14.27
C ASP A 537 -15.27 8.10 -14.17
N GLN A 538 -14.51 7.56 -13.23
CA GLN A 538 -14.39 6.13 -13.00
C GLN A 538 -14.69 5.77 -11.55
N ASN A 539 -15.14 4.55 -11.34
CA ASN A 539 -15.35 4.02 -10.01
C ASN A 539 -15.03 2.53 -9.95
N THR A 540 -14.81 2.04 -8.73
CA THR A 540 -14.55 0.62 -8.48
C THR A 540 -14.97 0.25 -7.06
N VAL A 541 -15.18 -1.03 -6.82
CA VAL A 541 -15.46 -1.61 -5.50
C VAL A 541 -14.48 -2.74 -5.27
N PHE A 542 -13.92 -2.84 -4.07
CA PHE A 542 -13.16 -4.02 -3.68
C PHE A 542 -13.72 -4.64 -2.38
N LEU A 543 -13.34 -5.90 -2.15
CA LEU A 543 -13.60 -6.65 -0.95
C LEU A 543 -12.28 -7.16 -0.37
N GLU A 544 -12.08 -7.03 0.95
CA GLU A 544 -10.93 -7.59 1.66
C GLU A 544 -11.42 -8.45 2.82
N PHE A 545 -10.85 -9.66 2.92
CA PHE A 545 -11.00 -10.53 4.08
C PHE A 545 -9.65 -10.65 4.79
N ARG A 546 -9.66 -10.50 6.11
CA ARG A 546 -8.46 -10.58 6.93
C ARG A 546 -8.66 -11.51 8.11
N ALA A 547 -7.66 -12.33 8.37
CA ALA A 547 -7.49 -13.03 9.64
C ALA A 547 -6.18 -12.56 10.29
N GLN A 548 -6.22 -12.14 11.55
CA GLN A 548 -5.04 -11.66 12.28
C GLN A 548 -4.99 -12.21 13.68
N ARG A 549 -3.81 -12.72 14.06
CA ARG A 549 -3.48 -13.15 15.43
C ARG A 549 -2.31 -12.32 15.95
N ASN A 550 -2.55 -11.56 17.02
CA ASN A 550 -1.49 -10.87 17.75
C ASN A 550 -0.90 -11.78 18.86
N PHE A 551 0.37 -11.61 19.19
CA PHE A 551 1.05 -12.38 20.24
C PHE A 551 2.08 -11.53 21.00
#